data_32c9c138f2e75d39ddad47c7311fc577
#
_entry.id   32c9c138f2e75d39ddad47c7311fc577
#
_cell.length_a   1.000
_cell.length_b   1.000
_cell.length_c   1.000
_cell.angle_alpha   90.00
_cell.angle_beta   90.00
_cell.angle_gamma   90.00
#
_symmetry.space_group_name_H-M   'P 1'
#
loop_
_entity.id
_entity.type
_entity.pdbx_description
1 polymer ?
#
loop_
_entity_poly.entity_id
_entity_poly.type
_entity_poly.pdbx_seq_one_letter_code
_entity_poly.pdbx_strand_id
1 'polypeptide(L)'
;MRKISIKLLLCFLLVSVMDLSSPLLAQASKLKVNNESPSKRDQVKRMHPYALKLILQGRKKEAIEYLEKISEKAVNSKHTKMLMDMALDRSNAWKLDAKTWPWERTLPNTSLKKEEASDKFTIAFGGGAGYVPENERIWDTIGEIEPRALILLGDNVYIDDPMTPEMQLFHYYRRQSQPEWSRLAKKVPIYGIWDDHDFTTNDGWGGPAIDEPKWKREVWKIFKDNYDNPYYGGGENQPGCWFDFWIGKVHFVLIDGRYYRESPKSKNPSMLGSAQMRWLKDSLKKPASFKVLCTNVPMTPNVKPGSKDTWDGYARERELIFRFIAEQKIPGVVILSADRHRSDAYKINTKIEGMYSLYEWQSSRLTNQHVHGLIKHSLFGYNEKQSFGRVDFDLKNEDPTIKYTVVNIDGKPVHSMTLKRSDLQF
;
A
#
# COMPACT_ATOMS: atom_id res chain seq x y z
N MET A 1 -33.88 -44.33 -62.29
CA MET A 1 -33.62 -43.02 -62.87
C MET A 1 -34.27 -41.92 -62.01
N ARG A 2 -33.59 -41.39 -61.03
CA ARG A 2 -33.97 -40.17 -60.26
C ARG A 2 -32.68 -39.45 -59.86
N LYS A 3 -32.53 -38.24 -60.32
CA LYS A 3 -31.42 -37.31 -60.00
C LYS A 3 -31.55 -36.85 -58.59
N ILE A 4 -30.50 -36.98 -57.78
CA ILE A 4 -30.39 -36.37 -56.43
C ILE A 4 -29.51 -35.15 -56.58
N SER A 5 -30.06 -34.00 -56.26
CA SER A 5 -29.42 -32.68 -56.30
C SER A 5 -28.73 -32.46 -54.94
N ILE A 6 -27.44 -32.20 -54.96
CA ILE A 6 -26.66 -31.85 -53.78
C ILE A 6 -26.82 -30.34 -53.53
N LYS A 7 -27.48 -29.95 -52.43
CA LYS A 7 -27.48 -28.58 -51.92
C LYS A 7 -26.29 -28.39 -51.01
N LEU A 8 -25.39 -27.54 -51.45
CA LEU A 8 -24.28 -27.01 -50.65
C LEU A 8 -24.87 -26.13 -49.52
N LEU A 9 -24.60 -26.52 -48.25
CA LEU A 9 -24.94 -25.73 -47.07
C LEU A 9 -23.71 -24.87 -46.73
N LEU A 10 -23.78 -23.56 -47.10
CA LEU A 10 -22.83 -22.57 -46.60
C LEU A 10 -23.15 -22.27 -45.14
N CYS A 11 -22.34 -22.75 -44.20
CA CYS A 11 -22.31 -22.23 -42.83
C CYS A 11 -21.65 -20.84 -42.85
N PHE A 12 -22.42 -19.80 -42.70
CA PHE A 12 -21.93 -18.47 -42.30
C PHE A 12 -21.46 -18.57 -40.84
N LEU A 13 -20.15 -18.51 -40.60
CA LEU A 13 -19.58 -18.15 -39.33
C LEU A 13 -19.87 -16.69 -39.08
N LEU A 14 -20.86 -16.41 -38.26
CA LEU A 14 -21.01 -15.11 -37.60
C LEU A 14 -19.85 -14.94 -36.61
N VAL A 15 -18.78 -14.25 -37.06
CA VAL A 15 -17.81 -13.64 -36.16
C VAL A 15 -18.55 -12.50 -35.49
N SER A 16 -19.01 -12.72 -34.24
CA SER A 16 -19.48 -11.63 -33.40
C SER A 16 -18.31 -10.68 -33.18
N VAL A 17 -18.42 -9.48 -33.76
CA VAL A 17 -17.55 -8.36 -33.43
C VAL A 17 -17.73 -8.11 -31.92
N MET A 18 -16.75 -8.50 -31.13
CA MET A 18 -16.71 -8.15 -29.71
C MET A 18 -16.68 -6.63 -29.61
N ASP A 19 -17.67 -6.11 -28.92
CA ASP A 19 -17.81 -4.71 -28.61
C ASP A 19 -16.53 -4.21 -27.89
N LEU A 20 -15.74 -3.38 -28.59
CA LEU A 20 -14.49 -2.78 -28.11
C LEU A 20 -14.69 -1.75 -26.98
N SER A 21 -15.93 -1.57 -26.53
CA SER A 21 -16.33 -0.63 -25.48
C SER A 21 -16.35 -1.21 -24.05
N SER A 22 -15.86 -2.45 -23.84
CA SER A 22 -15.85 -3.03 -22.50
C SER A 22 -14.96 -2.22 -21.53
N PRO A 23 -15.40 -2.00 -20.29
CA PRO A 23 -14.62 -1.29 -19.27
C PRO A 23 -13.23 -1.92 -19.02
N LEU A 24 -13.07 -3.20 -19.28
CA LEU A 24 -11.82 -3.96 -19.19
C LEU A 24 -10.76 -3.51 -20.21
N LEU A 25 -11.18 -3.23 -21.45
CA LEU A 25 -10.26 -2.70 -22.49
C LEU A 25 -9.89 -1.24 -22.21
N ALA A 26 -10.80 -0.45 -21.65
CA ALA A 26 -10.52 0.93 -21.23
C ALA A 26 -9.54 0.97 -20.02
N GLN A 27 -9.56 -0.04 -19.14
CA GLN A 27 -8.61 -0.17 -18.04
C GLN A 27 -7.25 -0.68 -18.55
N ALA A 28 -7.24 -1.67 -19.42
CA ALA A 28 -6.02 -2.15 -20.09
C ALA A 28 -5.37 -1.07 -20.96
N SER A 29 -6.15 -0.19 -21.61
CA SER A 29 -5.62 0.94 -22.39
C SER A 29 -5.03 2.05 -21.50
N LYS A 30 -5.46 2.18 -20.24
CA LYS A 30 -4.83 3.06 -19.24
C LYS A 30 -3.56 2.45 -18.63
N LEU A 31 -3.40 1.14 -18.69
CA LEU A 31 -2.16 0.42 -18.41
C LEU A 31 -1.12 0.61 -19.54
N LYS A 32 -1.20 1.72 -20.29
CA LYS A 32 -0.10 2.15 -21.16
C LYS A 32 1.12 2.30 -20.27
N VAL A 33 1.90 1.25 -20.24
CA VAL A 33 3.26 1.30 -19.71
C VAL A 33 3.93 2.45 -20.46
N ASN A 34 4.20 3.54 -19.77
CA ASN A 34 4.90 4.67 -20.37
C ASN A 34 6.21 4.15 -20.96
N ASN A 35 6.27 4.09 -22.29
CA ASN A 35 7.49 3.71 -23.02
C ASN A 35 8.52 4.84 -23.08
N GLU A 36 8.23 5.97 -22.45
CA GLU A 36 9.12 7.12 -22.38
C GLU A 36 10.23 6.90 -21.35
N SER A 37 11.42 7.35 -21.68
CA SER A 37 12.51 7.45 -20.70
C SER A 37 12.05 8.23 -19.49
N PRO A 38 12.38 7.80 -18.26
CA PRO A 38 12.01 8.52 -17.06
C PRO A 38 12.49 9.98 -17.14
N SER A 39 11.65 10.93 -16.74
CA SER A 39 12.07 12.33 -16.59
C SER A 39 13.27 12.43 -15.65
N LYS A 40 14.03 13.54 -15.71
CA LYS A 40 15.16 13.76 -14.77
C LYS A 40 14.74 13.60 -13.30
N ARG A 41 13.49 13.93 -12.97
CA ARG A 41 12.93 13.84 -11.62
C ARG A 41 12.59 12.40 -11.24
N ASP A 42 12.19 11.58 -12.21
CA ASP A 42 11.84 10.17 -12.03
C ASP A 42 13.06 9.24 -12.16
N GLN A 43 14.16 9.73 -12.71
CA GLN A 43 15.36 8.93 -12.99
C GLN A 43 15.88 8.20 -11.77
N VAL A 44 15.89 8.83 -10.58
CA VAL A 44 16.38 8.20 -9.35
C VAL A 44 15.48 7.04 -8.91
N LYS A 45 14.16 7.19 -9.03
CA LYS A 45 13.21 6.15 -8.63
C LYS A 45 13.13 4.96 -9.59
N ARG A 46 13.28 5.24 -10.89
CA ARG A 46 12.97 4.31 -11.98
C ARG A 46 14.19 3.84 -12.77
N MET A 47 15.39 4.22 -12.36
CA MET A 47 16.62 3.88 -13.11
C MET A 47 16.76 2.39 -13.35
N HIS A 48 16.82 1.60 -12.29
CA HIS A 48 17.00 0.16 -12.39
C HIS A 48 15.75 -0.55 -12.92
N PRO A 49 14.51 -0.24 -12.46
CA PRO A 49 13.30 -0.79 -13.05
C PRO A 49 13.15 -0.53 -14.54
N TYR A 50 13.53 0.65 -15.02
CA TYR A 50 13.49 0.94 -16.46
C TYR A 50 14.47 0.08 -17.25
N ALA A 51 15.69 -0.08 -16.76
CA ALA A 51 16.68 -0.98 -17.37
C ALA A 51 16.18 -2.44 -17.39
N LEU A 52 15.64 -2.93 -16.27
CA LEU A 52 15.05 -4.27 -16.19
C LEU A 52 13.92 -4.43 -17.21
N LYS A 53 13.04 -3.45 -17.35
CA LYS A 53 11.97 -3.47 -18.35
C LYS A 53 12.50 -3.63 -19.77
N LEU A 54 13.55 -2.88 -20.14
CA LEU A 54 14.20 -3.00 -21.45
C LEU A 54 14.77 -4.41 -21.66
N ILE A 55 15.40 -5.00 -20.63
CA ILE A 55 15.94 -6.36 -20.66
C ILE A 55 14.82 -7.37 -20.91
N LEU A 56 13.73 -7.30 -20.16
CA LEU A 56 12.57 -8.20 -20.28
C LEU A 56 11.87 -8.08 -21.64
N GLN A 57 11.92 -6.89 -22.26
CA GLN A 57 11.42 -6.65 -23.63
C GLN A 57 12.39 -7.10 -24.73
N GLY A 58 13.55 -7.69 -24.40
CA GLY A 58 14.59 -8.06 -25.35
C GLY A 58 15.41 -6.89 -25.92
N ARG A 59 15.17 -5.66 -25.44
CA ARG A 59 15.86 -4.42 -25.86
C ARG A 59 17.20 -4.26 -25.12
N LYS A 60 18.02 -5.33 -25.15
CA LYS A 60 19.25 -5.43 -24.36
C LYS A 60 20.27 -4.34 -24.68
N LYS A 61 20.42 -3.97 -25.97
CA LYS A 61 21.34 -2.91 -26.38
C LYS A 61 20.98 -1.56 -25.73
N GLU A 62 19.71 -1.19 -25.77
CA GLU A 62 19.22 0.03 -25.14
C GLU A 62 19.36 -0.01 -23.61
N ALA A 63 19.15 -1.20 -23.00
CA ALA A 63 19.37 -1.37 -21.57
C ALA A 63 20.84 -1.13 -21.19
N ILE A 64 21.79 -1.64 -21.98
CA ILE A 64 23.24 -1.42 -21.77
C ILE A 64 23.58 0.06 -21.86
N GLU A 65 23.19 0.73 -22.94
CA GLU A 65 23.43 2.18 -23.13
C GLU A 65 22.81 3.01 -21.99
N TYR A 66 21.68 2.58 -21.48
CA TYR A 66 21.02 3.25 -20.35
C TYR A 66 21.75 3.00 -19.02
N LEU A 67 22.20 1.76 -18.77
CA LEU A 67 22.92 1.39 -17.56
C LEU A 67 24.32 2.06 -17.50
N GLU A 68 24.98 2.22 -18.63
CA GLU A 68 26.26 2.96 -18.73
C GLU A 68 26.11 4.43 -18.30
N LYS A 69 25.03 5.08 -18.73
CA LYS A 69 24.70 6.47 -18.32
C LYS A 69 24.34 6.57 -16.82
N ILE A 70 23.78 5.50 -16.25
CA ILE A 70 23.50 5.43 -14.81
C ILE A 70 24.79 5.24 -14.02
N SER A 71 25.73 4.41 -14.49
CA SER A 71 26.94 4.04 -13.76
C SER A 71 27.78 5.24 -13.35
N GLU A 72 27.74 6.32 -14.13
CA GLU A 72 28.39 7.59 -13.83
C GLU A 72 27.75 8.38 -12.67
N LYS A 73 26.52 8.04 -12.30
CA LYS A 73 25.70 8.80 -11.33
C LYS A 73 25.13 7.95 -10.19
N ALA A 74 25.36 6.65 -10.20
CA ALA A 74 24.63 5.74 -9.34
C ALA A 74 25.28 5.55 -7.97
N VAL A 75 24.49 5.80 -6.95
CA VAL A 75 24.81 5.52 -5.54
C VAL A 75 24.85 4.00 -5.26
N ASN A 76 24.21 3.17 -6.08
CA ASN A 76 24.14 1.71 -5.86
C ASN A 76 24.68 0.90 -7.05
N SER A 77 26.01 0.77 -7.10
CA SER A 77 26.72 0.02 -8.14
C SER A 77 26.34 -1.46 -8.25
N LYS A 78 25.81 -2.08 -7.16
CA LYS A 78 25.45 -3.51 -7.15
C LYS A 78 24.28 -3.81 -8.09
N HIS A 79 23.18 -3.03 -8.01
CA HIS A 79 22.03 -3.21 -8.89
C HIS A 79 22.36 -2.92 -10.35
N THR A 80 23.15 -1.86 -10.61
CA THR A 80 23.62 -1.53 -11.96
C THR A 80 24.45 -2.67 -12.55
N LYS A 81 25.40 -3.23 -11.77
CA LYS A 81 26.20 -4.37 -12.19
C LYS A 81 25.35 -5.60 -12.51
N MET A 82 24.38 -5.93 -11.63
CA MET A 82 23.47 -7.04 -11.82
C MET A 82 22.70 -6.94 -13.14
N LEU A 83 22.05 -5.79 -13.36
CA LEU A 83 21.27 -5.57 -14.57
C LEU A 83 22.15 -5.53 -15.82
N MET A 84 23.39 -5.04 -15.72
CA MET A 84 24.37 -5.10 -16.80
C MET A 84 24.74 -6.54 -17.12
N ASP A 85 24.98 -7.38 -16.13
CA ASP A 85 25.29 -8.81 -16.34
C ASP A 85 24.09 -9.55 -16.98
N MET A 86 22.86 -9.22 -16.59
CA MET A 86 21.63 -9.72 -17.24
C MET A 86 21.54 -9.27 -18.71
N ALA A 87 21.78 -8.00 -18.99
CA ALA A 87 21.71 -7.45 -20.36
C ALA A 87 22.79 -8.07 -21.28
N LEU A 88 23.95 -8.38 -20.73
CA LEU A 88 25.09 -8.96 -21.45
C LEU A 88 25.07 -10.51 -21.49
N ASP A 89 24.02 -11.15 -20.94
CA ASP A 89 23.92 -12.62 -20.80
C ASP A 89 25.15 -13.27 -20.11
N ARG A 90 25.84 -12.52 -19.24
CA ARG A 90 27.04 -12.99 -18.55
C ARG A 90 26.75 -13.95 -17.41
N SER A 91 25.51 -14.09 -17.00
CA SER A 91 25.10 -15.09 -16.03
C SER A 91 23.86 -15.84 -16.54
N ASN A 92 23.97 -17.11 -16.78
CA ASN A 92 22.86 -18.03 -17.07
C ASN A 92 21.94 -18.26 -15.84
N ALA A 93 22.17 -17.57 -14.73
CA ALA A 93 21.59 -17.88 -13.43
C ALA A 93 20.52 -16.89 -12.96
N TRP A 94 20.24 -15.83 -13.71
CA TRP A 94 19.30 -14.81 -13.26
C TRP A 94 17.85 -15.19 -13.54
N LYS A 95 17.25 -15.87 -12.59
CA LYS A 95 15.81 -15.83 -12.40
C LYS A 95 15.54 -14.90 -11.23
N LEU A 96 14.58 -13.99 -11.38
CA LEU A 96 14.10 -13.16 -10.27
C LEU A 96 13.24 -14.06 -9.37
N ASP A 97 13.89 -14.94 -8.65
CA ASP A 97 13.31 -15.74 -7.59
C ASP A 97 14.14 -15.61 -6.31
N ALA A 98 13.54 -16.01 -5.19
CA ALA A 98 14.17 -15.85 -3.88
C ALA A 98 15.47 -16.65 -3.72
N LYS A 99 15.65 -17.74 -4.49
CA LYS A 99 16.81 -18.65 -4.38
C LYS A 99 18.00 -18.12 -5.17
N THR A 100 17.73 -17.43 -6.27
CA THR A 100 18.76 -16.95 -7.20
C THR A 100 19.10 -15.47 -7.00
N TRP A 101 18.34 -14.75 -6.14
CA TRP A 101 18.66 -13.37 -5.79
C TRP A 101 20.04 -13.26 -5.14
N PRO A 102 20.93 -12.38 -5.63
CA PRO A 102 22.36 -12.42 -5.26
C PRO A 102 22.67 -11.83 -3.89
N TRP A 103 21.69 -11.21 -3.23
CA TRP A 103 21.87 -10.57 -1.92
C TRP A 103 20.94 -11.18 -0.88
N GLU A 104 21.42 -11.21 0.35
CA GLU A 104 20.59 -11.57 1.48
C GLU A 104 19.39 -10.64 1.57
N ARG A 105 18.20 -11.23 1.71
CA ARG A 105 16.93 -10.52 1.92
C ARG A 105 16.46 -10.72 3.34
N THR A 106 15.91 -9.68 3.93
CA THR A 106 15.23 -9.77 5.22
C THR A 106 13.74 -9.48 5.00
N LEU A 107 12.93 -10.54 5.10
CA LEU A 107 11.48 -10.46 5.02
C LEU A 107 10.91 -9.82 6.30
N PRO A 108 9.78 -9.11 6.23
CA PRO A 108 8.95 -8.83 7.39
C PRO A 108 8.67 -10.11 8.17
N ASN A 109 8.69 -10.02 9.49
CA ASN A 109 8.41 -11.15 10.36
C ASN A 109 7.57 -10.68 11.54
N THR A 110 6.30 -11.07 11.57
CA THR A 110 5.37 -10.73 12.63
C THR A 110 5.46 -11.67 13.83
N SER A 111 6.14 -12.81 13.64
CA SER A 111 6.37 -13.81 14.72
C SER A 111 7.55 -13.46 15.62
N LEU A 112 8.24 -12.34 15.42
CA LEU A 112 9.30 -11.88 16.32
C LEU A 112 8.75 -11.80 17.74
N LYS A 113 9.28 -12.65 18.63
CA LYS A 113 8.90 -12.66 20.04
C LYS A 113 9.26 -11.32 20.66
N LYS A 114 8.26 -10.60 21.11
CA LYS A 114 8.41 -9.49 22.03
C LYS A 114 7.77 -9.91 23.33
N GLU A 115 8.36 -9.49 24.46
CA GLU A 115 7.77 -9.65 25.79
C GLU A 115 6.28 -9.27 25.75
N GLU A 116 5.47 -9.87 26.64
CA GLU A 116 4.05 -9.54 26.74
C GLU A 116 3.86 -8.02 26.71
N ALA A 117 2.89 -7.58 25.92
CA ALA A 117 2.68 -6.15 25.71
C ALA A 117 2.43 -5.49 27.07
N SER A 118 3.36 -4.67 27.52
CA SER A 118 3.11 -3.80 28.68
C SER A 118 1.92 -2.91 28.38
N ASP A 119 1.22 -2.44 29.40
CA ASP A 119 0.16 -1.44 29.23
C ASP A 119 0.68 -0.11 28.61
N LYS A 120 2.00 0.02 28.40
CA LYS A 120 2.65 1.11 27.67
C LYS A 120 3.48 0.56 26.53
N PHE A 121 3.23 1.02 25.33
CA PHE A 121 4.03 0.65 24.14
C PHE A 121 3.92 1.70 23.05
N THR A 122 4.84 1.62 22.10
CA THR A 122 4.93 2.50 20.94
C THR A 122 4.78 1.67 19.67
N ILE A 123 4.10 2.19 18.66
CA ILE A 123 4.17 1.71 17.27
C ILE A 123 4.69 2.82 16.35
N ALA A 124 5.22 2.41 15.20
CA ALA A 124 5.46 3.30 14.07
C ALA A 124 4.49 2.96 12.93
N PHE A 125 4.12 3.96 12.11
CA PHE A 125 3.35 3.72 10.90
C PHE A 125 3.71 4.71 9.80
N GLY A 126 3.43 4.33 8.54
CA GLY A 126 3.60 5.21 7.41
C GLY A 126 3.36 4.52 6.08
N GLY A 127 3.52 5.28 5.00
CA GLY A 127 3.46 4.84 3.61
C GLY A 127 4.34 5.70 2.72
N GLY A 128 4.26 5.53 1.39
CA GLY A 128 5.04 6.32 0.47
C GLY A 128 6.54 5.99 0.52
N ALA A 129 6.88 4.71 0.43
CA ALA A 129 8.24 4.19 0.53
C ALA A 129 8.84 3.85 -0.84
N GLY A 130 8.83 4.80 -1.80
CA GLY A 130 9.58 4.67 -3.04
C GLY A 130 11.08 4.53 -2.74
N TYR A 131 11.78 3.68 -3.52
CA TYR A 131 13.21 3.49 -3.30
C TYR A 131 14.00 4.76 -3.66
N VAL A 132 14.60 5.40 -2.66
CA VAL A 132 15.49 6.56 -2.78
C VAL A 132 16.66 6.33 -1.81
N PRO A 133 17.86 6.02 -2.32
CA PRO A 133 19.00 5.60 -1.49
C PRO A 133 19.27 6.51 -0.29
N GLU A 134 19.23 7.83 -0.48
CA GLU A 134 19.54 8.82 0.55
C GLU A 134 18.50 8.84 1.67
N ASN A 135 17.29 8.36 1.39
CA ASN A 135 16.17 8.35 2.33
C ASN A 135 16.00 7.00 3.03
N GLU A 136 16.70 5.93 2.59
CA GLU A 136 16.57 4.61 3.19
C GLU A 136 16.97 4.60 4.68
N ARG A 137 17.79 5.55 5.13
CA ARG A 137 18.16 5.73 6.55
C ARG A 137 16.96 5.93 7.49
N ILE A 138 15.76 6.23 6.96
CA ILE A 138 14.55 6.35 7.78
C ILE A 138 14.20 5.04 8.48
N TRP A 139 14.59 3.89 7.91
CA TRP A 139 14.39 2.58 8.53
C TRP A 139 15.20 2.43 9.81
N ASP A 140 16.43 2.98 9.84
CA ASP A 140 17.23 3.03 11.06
C ASP A 140 16.58 3.98 12.08
N THR A 141 16.15 5.17 11.65
CA THR A 141 15.46 6.14 12.52
C THR A 141 14.19 5.56 13.16
N ILE A 142 13.42 4.75 12.40
CA ILE A 142 12.28 4.00 12.95
C ILE A 142 12.77 2.95 13.96
N GLY A 143 13.87 2.28 13.67
CA GLY A 143 14.46 1.27 14.58
C GLY A 143 14.92 1.84 15.92
N GLU A 144 15.41 3.08 15.92
CA GLU A 144 15.90 3.77 17.13
C GLU A 144 14.81 4.06 18.17
N ILE A 145 13.54 4.17 17.77
CA ILE A 145 12.43 4.32 18.72
C ILE A 145 11.92 2.98 19.27
N GLU A 146 12.52 1.85 18.86
CA GLU A 146 12.19 0.50 19.30
C GLU A 146 10.69 0.17 19.30
N PRO A 147 9.96 0.40 18.20
CA PRO A 147 8.52 0.22 18.21
C PRO A 147 8.15 -1.26 18.35
N ARG A 148 7.01 -1.52 18.98
CA ARG A 148 6.42 -2.87 19.08
C ARG A 148 5.99 -3.43 17.73
N ALA A 149 5.67 -2.55 16.80
CA ALA A 149 5.36 -2.87 15.42
C ALA A 149 5.61 -1.66 14.52
N LEU A 150 5.96 -1.92 13.25
CA LEU A 150 5.84 -0.98 12.14
C LEU A 150 4.63 -1.40 11.31
N ILE A 151 3.73 -0.44 11.02
CA ILE A 151 2.56 -0.65 10.17
C ILE A 151 2.74 0.14 8.88
N LEU A 152 2.87 -0.58 7.77
CA LEU A 152 3.00 -0.01 6.43
C LEU A 152 1.62 0.07 5.77
N LEU A 153 1.22 1.28 5.40
CA LEU A 153 -0.12 1.59 4.93
C LEU A 153 -0.21 1.77 3.40
N GLY A 154 0.67 1.09 2.68
CA GLY A 154 0.69 1.11 1.22
C GLY A 154 1.74 2.04 0.62
N ASP A 155 1.88 1.94 -0.71
CA ASP A 155 3.00 2.53 -1.43
C ASP A 155 4.35 2.08 -0.83
N ASN A 156 4.42 0.82 -0.46
CA ASN A 156 5.60 0.24 0.18
C ASN A 156 6.75 0.10 -0.81
N VAL A 157 6.41 -0.14 -2.07
CA VAL A 157 7.28 -0.15 -3.23
C VAL A 157 6.52 0.42 -4.43
N TYR A 158 7.19 1.11 -5.33
CA TYR A 158 6.55 1.75 -6.50
C TYR A 158 6.77 0.88 -7.72
N ILE A 159 5.91 -0.10 -7.92
CA ILE A 159 5.99 -1.06 -9.02
C ILE A 159 5.34 -0.50 -10.27
N ASP A 160 4.10 -0.04 -10.17
CA ASP A 160 3.30 0.52 -11.28
C ASP A 160 3.14 -0.45 -12.47
N ASP A 161 3.34 -1.73 -12.26
CA ASP A 161 3.26 -2.76 -13.31
C ASP A 161 2.70 -4.08 -12.75
N PRO A 162 1.35 -4.24 -12.74
CA PRO A 162 0.72 -5.45 -12.23
C PRO A 162 0.82 -6.64 -13.19
N MET A 163 1.27 -6.41 -14.45
CA MET A 163 1.30 -7.42 -15.50
C MET A 163 2.63 -8.18 -15.56
N THR A 164 3.66 -7.69 -14.88
CA THR A 164 5.02 -8.23 -14.97
C THR A 164 5.48 -8.70 -13.58
N PRO A 165 5.29 -9.99 -13.22
CA PRO A 165 5.72 -10.54 -11.92
C PRO A 165 7.18 -10.25 -11.57
N GLU A 166 8.07 -10.27 -12.55
CA GLU A 166 9.50 -9.99 -12.37
C GLU A 166 9.75 -8.55 -11.90
N MET A 167 8.94 -7.59 -12.35
CA MET A 167 9.03 -6.21 -11.88
C MET A 167 8.63 -6.11 -10.41
N GLN A 168 7.57 -6.80 -10.01
CA GLN A 168 7.12 -6.82 -8.62
C GLN A 168 8.18 -7.46 -7.72
N LEU A 169 8.68 -8.65 -8.08
CA LEU A 169 9.72 -9.35 -7.34
C LEU A 169 10.98 -8.49 -7.20
N PHE A 170 11.41 -7.82 -8.27
CA PHE A 170 12.57 -6.93 -8.23
C PHE A 170 12.42 -5.81 -7.20
N HIS A 171 11.26 -5.16 -7.13
CA HIS A 171 11.02 -4.06 -6.19
C HIS A 171 11.02 -4.53 -4.74
N TYR A 172 10.34 -5.65 -4.43
CA TYR A 172 10.37 -6.23 -3.09
C TYR A 172 11.78 -6.69 -2.70
N TYR A 173 12.47 -7.40 -3.58
CA TYR A 173 13.79 -7.95 -3.31
C TYR A 173 14.81 -6.83 -3.10
N ARG A 174 14.76 -5.78 -3.93
CA ARG A 174 15.60 -4.60 -3.77
C ARG A 174 15.42 -3.97 -2.39
N ARG A 175 14.17 -3.76 -1.93
CA ARG A 175 13.89 -3.21 -0.60
C ARG A 175 14.41 -4.12 0.50
N GLN A 176 14.10 -5.38 0.44
CA GLN A 176 14.43 -6.39 1.47
C GLN A 176 15.94 -6.67 1.56
N SER A 177 16.71 -6.27 0.55
CA SER A 177 18.18 -6.40 0.52
C SER A 177 18.91 -5.14 0.99
N GLN A 178 18.19 -4.08 1.41
CA GLN A 178 18.84 -2.88 1.93
C GLN A 178 19.31 -3.11 3.37
N PRO A 179 20.53 -2.64 3.71
CA PRO A 179 21.06 -2.81 5.07
C PRO A 179 20.18 -2.17 6.15
N GLU A 180 19.64 -0.96 5.88
CA GLU A 180 18.78 -0.21 6.79
C GLU A 180 17.48 -0.96 7.07
N TRP A 181 16.86 -1.47 6.01
CA TRP A 181 15.67 -2.32 6.13
C TRP A 181 15.97 -3.60 6.91
N SER A 182 17.10 -4.26 6.62
CA SER A 182 17.48 -5.51 7.29
C SER A 182 17.70 -5.30 8.79
N ARG A 183 18.33 -4.18 9.19
CA ARG A 183 18.50 -3.85 10.62
C ARG A 183 17.17 -3.69 11.34
N LEU A 184 16.21 -3.02 10.71
CA LEU A 184 14.86 -2.84 11.26
C LEU A 184 14.09 -4.16 11.28
N ALA A 185 13.98 -4.85 10.15
CA ALA A 185 13.14 -6.03 10.00
C ALA A 185 13.59 -7.24 10.82
N LYS A 186 14.86 -7.30 11.23
CA LYS A 186 15.38 -8.29 12.20
C LYS A 186 14.94 -8.04 13.65
N LYS A 187 14.45 -6.82 13.97
CA LYS A 187 14.14 -6.42 15.35
C LYS A 187 12.67 -6.06 15.57
N VAL A 188 12.00 -5.59 14.54
CA VAL A 188 10.65 -5.02 14.63
C VAL A 188 9.68 -5.82 13.78
N PRO A 189 8.56 -6.31 14.34
CA PRO A 189 7.47 -6.88 13.56
C PRO A 189 6.93 -5.85 12.57
N ILE A 190 6.81 -6.22 11.28
CA ILE A 190 6.35 -5.33 10.23
C ILE A 190 5.08 -5.92 9.62
N TYR A 191 3.98 -5.19 9.75
CA TYR A 191 2.69 -5.47 9.15
C TYR A 191 2.49 -4.54 7.95
N GLY A 192 1.84 -5.01 6.89
CA GLY A 192 1.65 -4.19 5.71
C GLY A 192 0.35 -4.45 4.98
N ILE A 193 -0.24 -3.39 4.44
CA ILE A 193 -1.23 -3.42 3.39
C ILE A 193 -0.64 -2.74 2.16
N TRP A 194 -1.21 -2.96 0.99
CA TRP A 194 -0.81 -2.28 -0.24
C TRP A 194 -1.58 -1.00 -0.49
N ASP A 195 -1.07 -0.19 -1.44
CA ASP A 195 -1.83 0.85 -2.12
C ASP A 195 -1.73 0.68 -3.64
N ASP A 196 -2.08 1.70 -4.43
CA ASP A 196 -2.14 1.61 -5.89
C ASP A 196 -0.79 1.28 -6.53
N HIS A 197 0.30 1.91 -6.10
CA HIS A 197 1.63 1.67 -6.65
C HIS A 197 2.21 0.28 -6.34
N ASP A 198 1.75 -0.39 -5.27
CA ASP A 198 2.08 -1.78 -4.98
C ASP A 198 1.22 -2.74 -5.80
N PHE A 199 -0.08 -2.42 -5.93
CA PHE A 199 -1.10 -3.33 -6.43
C PHE A 199 -1.32 -3.21 -7.93
N THR A 200 -1.28 -2.00 -8.49
CA THR A 200 -1.59 -1.72 -9.90
C THR A 200 -0.76 -0.56 -10.44
N THR A 201 -1.39 0.50 -10.90
CA THR A 201 -0.77 1.76 -11.34
C THR A 201 -1.42 2.91 -10.60
N ASN A 202 -0.83 4.12 -10.68
CA ASN A 202 -1.35 5.30 -9.99
C ASN A 202 -2.88 5.45 -10.10
N ASP A 203 -3.54 5.65 -8.96
CA ASP A 203 -4.99 5.73 -8.77
C ASP A 203 -5.78 4.48 -9.28
N GLY A 204 -5.12 3.32 -9.45
CA GLY A 204 -5.74 2.11 -10.00
C GLY A 204 -6.58 1.31 -8.99
N TRP A 205 -7.37 0.36 -9.50
CA TRP A 205 -8.27 -0.49 -8.71
C TRP A 205 -8.45 -1.87 -9.33
N GLY A 206 -8.84 -2.86 -8.49
CA GLY A 206 -9.00 -4.25 -8.91
C GLY A 206 -10.37 -4.60 -9.50
N GLY A 207 -11.42 -3.87 -9.12
CA GLY A 207 -12.80 -4.21 -9.49
C GLY A 207 -13.43 -5.29 -8.62
N PRO A 208 -14.76 -5.50 -8.71
CA PRO A 208 -15.53 -6.32 -7.76
C PRO A 208 -15.33 -7.83 -7.93
N ALA A 209 -14.84 -8.30 -9.08
CA ALA A 209 -14.66 -9.72 -9.34
C ALA A 209 -13.45 -10.28 -8.57
N ILE A 210 -13.52 -11.56 -8.17
CA ILE A 210 -12.45 -12.20 -7.38
C ILE A 210 -11.21 -12.41 -8.22
N ASP A 211 -11.33 -12.95 -9.43
CA ASP A 211 -10.22 -13.38 -10.27
C ASP A 211 -10.05 -12.54 -11.55
N GLU A 212 -10.81 -11.45 -11.68
CA GLU A 212 -10.69 -10.54 -12.81
C GLU A 212 -10.41 -9.10 -12.34
N PRO A 213 -9.49 -8.43 -13.00
CA PRO A 213 -8.57 -8.91 -14.04
C PRO A 213 -7.59 -9.97 -13.49
N LYS A 214 -7.16 -10.92 -14.32
CA LYS A 214 -6.37 -12.11 -13.92
C LYS A 214 -5.09 -11.79 -13.16
N TRP A 215 -4.45 -10.67 -13.44
CA TRP A 215 -3.22 -10.25 -12.77
C TRP A 215 -3.42 -10.03 -11.25
N LYS A 216 -4.64 -9.73 -10.77
CA LYS A 216 -4.91 -9.50 -9.33
C LYS A 216 -4.44 -10.65 -8.46
N ARG A 217 -4.72 -11.87 -8.89
CA ARG A 217 -4.37 -13.09 -8.13
C ARG A 217 -2.85 -13.26 -8.04
N GLU A 218 -2.13 -12.94 -9.10
CA GLU A 218 -0.68 -13.04 -9.11
C GLU A 218 -0.04 -11.96 -8.22
N VAL A 219 -0.50 -10.72 -8.33
CA VAL A 219 -0.09 -9.63 -7.44
C VAL A 219 -0.31 -9.98 -5.97
N TRP A 220 -1.49 -10.55 -5.65
CA TRP A 220 -1.81 -10.98 -4.29
C TRP A 220 -0.87 -12.08 -3.78
N LYS A 221 -0.54 -13.07 -4.60
CA LYS A 221 0.42 -14.11 -4.24
C LYS A 221 1.80 -13.54 -3.97
N ILE A 222 2.30 -12.69 -4.86
CA ILE A 222 3.60 -12.05 -4.71
C ILE A 222 3.65 -11.20 -3.44
N PHE A 223 2.60 -10.42 -3.16
CA PHE A 223 2.50 -9.64 -1.93
C PHE A 223 2.55 -10.56 -0.70
N LYS A 224 1.77 -11.62 -0.69
CA LYS A 224 1.72 -12.61 0.39
C LYS A 224 3.08 -13.28 0.64
N ASP A 225 3.84 -13.56 -0.42
CA ASP A 225 5.17 -14.15 -0.32
C ASP A 225 6.24 -13.17 0.18
N ASN A 226 5.95 -11.88 0.19
CA ASN A 226 6.87 -10.82 0.60
C ASN A 226 6.50 -10.13 1.93
N TYR A 227 5.36 -10.49 2.54
CA TYR A 227 4.91 -10.05 3.86
C TYR A 227 4.53 -11.26 4.72
N ASP A 228 4.60 -11.10 6.04
CA ASP A 228 4.22 -12.11 7.03
C ASP A 228 3.04 -11.60 7.89
N ASN A 229 1.94 -11.22 7.20
CA ASN A 229 0.73 -10.80 7.92
C ASN A 229 0.02 -12.00 8.55
N PRO A 230 -0.77 -11.80 9.63
CA PRO A 230 -1.48 -12.90 10.30
C PRO A 230 -2.38 -13.73 9.39
N TYR A 231 -3.00 -13.07 8.41
CA TYR A 231 -3.77 -13.68 7.33
C TYR A 231 -4.00 -12.66 6.19
N TYR A 232 -4.62 -13.11 5.09
CA TYR A 232 -4.79 -12.32 3.87
C TYR A 232 -6.24 -12.41 3.39
N GLY A 233 -7.06 -11.44 3.80
CA GLY A 233 -8.48 -11.41 3.47
C GLY A 233 -9.22 -12.65 3.95
N GLY A 234 -10.09 -13.21 3.11
CA GLY A 234 -10.75 -14.50 3.33
C GLY A 234 -9.97 -15.68 2.74
N GLY A 235 -8.66 -15.58 2.55
CA GLY A 235 -7.82 -16.62 1.97
C GLY A 235 -8.02 -16.78 0.46
N GLU A 236 -7.77 -17.98 -0.07
CA GLU A 236 -7.84 -18.27 -1.50
C GLU A 236 -9.23 -18.02 -2.11
N ASN A 237 -10.30 -18.19 -1.34
CA ASN A 237 -11.68 -17.99 -1.80
C ASN A 237 -12.11 -16.52 -1.83
N GLN A 238 -11.44 -15.68 -1.05
CA GLN A 238 -11.72 -14.25 -0.93
C GLN A 238 -10.42 -13.48 -0.70
N PRO A 239 -9.53 -13.43 -1.70
CA PRO A 239 -8.21 -12.83 -1.59
C PRO A 239 -8.28 -11.34 -1.29
N GLY A 240 -7.23 -10.82 -0.68
CA GLY A 240 -7.05 -9.41 -0.32
C GLY A 240 -5.97 -9.30 0.74
N CYS A 241 -5.64 -8.09 1.14
CA CYS A 241 -4.61 -7.86 2.16
C CYS A 241 -5.17 -7.37 3.50
N TRP A 242 -6.50 -7.41 3.70
CA TRP A 242 -7.08 -7.00 4.99
C TRP A 242 -6.88 -8.07 6.07
N PHE A 243 -6.63 -7.61 7.28
CA PHE A 243 -6.46 -8.44 8.48
C PHE A 243 -6.63 -7.63 9.75
N ASP A 244 -6.71 -8.29 10.91
CA ASP A 244 -6.62 -7.65 12.21
C ASP A 244 -5.62 -8.37 13.12
N PHE A 245 -5.10 -7.64 14.11
CA PHE A 245 -4.23 -8.18 15.14
C PHE A 245 -4.29 -7.33 16.42
N TRP A 246 -3.65 -7.82 17.47
CA TRP A 246 -3.68 -7.20 18.78
C TRP A 246 -2.28 -6.94 19.32
N ILE A 247 -2.14 -5.81 20.00
CA ILE A 247 -1.03 -5.56 20.93
C ILE A 247 -1.66 -5.21 22.28
N GLY A 248 -1.59 -6.15 23.25
CA GLY A 248 -2.28 -6.00 24.51
C GLY A 248 -3.79 -5.78 24.33
N LYS A 249 -4.30 -4.67 24.85
CA LYS A 249 -5.73 -4.29 24.78
C LYS A 249 -6.05 -3.37 23.59
N VAL A 250 -5.15 -3.19 22.64
CA VAL A 250 -5.34 -2.38 21.43
C VAL A 250 -5.57 -3.28 20.22
N HIS A 251 -6.66 -3.04 19.50
CA HIS A 251 -7.05 -3.77 18.30
C HIS A 251 -6.70 -2.99 17.04
N PHE A 252 -5.85 -3.54 16.20
CA PHE A 252 -5.47 -2.98 14.90
C PHE A 252 -6.28 -3.67 13.82
N VAL A 253 -6.99 -2.89 13.00
CA VAL A 253 -7.88 -3.35 11.93
C VAL A 253 -7.41 -2.72 10.63
N LEU A 254 -6.78 -3.51 9.77
CA LEU A 254 -6.20 -3.04 8.52
C LEU A 254 -7.12 -3.41 7.35
N ILE A 255 -7.50 -2.42 6.54
CA ILE A 255 -8.41 -2.62 5.41
C ILE A 255 -7.68 -2.53 4.07
N ASP A 256 -8.16 -3.29 3.10
CA ASP A 256 -7.68 -3.32 1.72
C ASP A 256 -8.55 -2.40 0.85
N GLY A 257 -8.01 -1.28 0.46
CA GLY A 257 -8.69 -0.29 -0.37
C GLY A 257 -8.48 -0.48 -1.88
N ARG A 258 -7.95 -1.63 -2.36
CA ARG A 258 -7.60 -1.81 -3.79
C ARG A 258 -8.18 -3.05 -4.44
N TYR A 259 -8.15 -4.22 -3.80
CA TYR A 259 -8.50 -5.49 -4.45
C TYR A 259 -9.93 -5.52 -5.00
N TYR A 260 -10.92 -5.11 -4.20
CA TYR A 260 -12.35 -5.10 -4.58
C TYR A 260 -12.87 -3.71 -4.94
N ARG A 261 -11.98 -2.73 -4.96
CA ARG A 261 -12.33 -1.34 -5.26
C ARG A 261 -12.91 -1.23 -6.67
N GLU A 262 -14.11 -0.66 -6.76
CA GLU A 262 -14.77 -0.36 -8.02
C GLU A 262 -14.30 0.98 -8.60
N SER A 263 -14.59 1.21 -9.86
CA SER A 263 -14.34 2.52 -10.48
C SER A 263 -15.12 3.61 -9.72
N PRO A 264 -14.47 4.72 -9.32
CA PRO A 264 -15.17 5.83 -8.67
C PRO A 264 -16.21 6.52 -9.58
N LYS A 265 -16.29 6.14 -10.86
CA LYS A 265 -17.31 6.58 -11.82
C LYS A 265 -18.56 5.69 -11.81
N SER A 266 -18.50 4.55 -11.17
CA SER A 266 -19.65 3.65 -11.03
C SER A 266 -20.75 4.29 -10.18
N LYS A 267 -22.00 3.85 -10.38
CA LYS A 267 -23.11 4.27 -9.53
C LYS A 267 -22.98 3.64 -8.15
N ASN A 268 -22.75 4.45 -7.11
CA ASN A 268 -22.51 4.00 -5.74
C ASN A 268 -21.33 3.00 -5.61
N PRO A 269 -20.13 3.39 -6.00
CA PRO A 269 -18.99 2.48 -6.01
C PRO A 269 -18.63 1.98 -4.61
N SER A 270 -18.17 0.74 -4.51
CA SER A 270 -17.59 0.18 -3.28
C SER A 270 -16.07 0.29 -3.30
N MET A 271 -15.49 0.62 -2.14
CA MET A 271 -14.04 0.56 -1.90
C MET A 271 -13.63 -0.85 -1.46
N LEU A 272 -14.40 -1.45 -0.55
CA LEU A 272 -14.03 -2.65 0.18
C LEU A 272 -14.66 -3.94 -0.39
N GLY A 273 -15.79 -3.81 -1.08
CA GLY A 273 -16.63 -4.95 -1.42
C GLY A 273 -17.37 -5.53 -0.20
N SER A 274 -18.38 -6.36 -0.46
CA SER A 274 -19.32 -6.82 0.58
C SER A 274 -18.68 -7.74 1.62
N ALA A 275 -17.73 -8.58 1.23
CA ALA A 275 -17.10 -9.54 2.13
C ALA A 275 -16.24 -8.82 3.17
N GLN A 276 -15.37 -7.92 2.73
CA GLN A 276 -14.53 -7.15 3.63
C GLN A 276 -15.36 -6.20 4.51
N MET A 277 -16.43 -5.60 3.98
CA MET A 277 -17.33 -4.75 4.78
C MET A 277 -17.98 -5.52 5.93
N ARG A 278 -18.42 -6.77 5.70
CA ARG A 278 -18.95 -7.62 6.79
C ARG A 278 -17.88 -7.92 7.84
N TRP A 279 -16.69 -8.35 7.39
CA TRP A 279 -15.56 -8.61 8.26
C TRP A 279 -15.16 -7.37 9.09
N LEU A 280 -15.10 -6.18 8.46
CA LEU A 280 -14.78 -4.91 9.13
C LEU A 280 -15.77 -4.62 10.26
N LYS A 281 -17.07 -4.76 9.99
CA LYS A 281 -18.11 -4.55 10.99
C LYS A 281 -17.98 -5.52 12.17
N ASP A 282 -17.66 -6.78 11.90
CA ASP A 282 -17.45 -7.76 12.96
C ASP A 282 -16.16 -7.52 13.75
N SER A 283 -15.08 -7.12 13.08
CA SER A 283 -13.83 -6.70 13.74
C SER A 283 -14.03 -5.47 14.63
N LEU A 284 -14.75 -4.45 14.18
CA LEU A 284 -15.01 -3.25 14.97
C LEU A 284 -15.85 -3.50 16.24
N LYS A 285 -16.67 -4.55 16.29
CA LYS A 285 -17.44 -4.93 17.49
C LYS A 285 -16.58 -5.60 18.58
N LYS A 286 -15.41 -6.13 18.25
CA LYS A 286 -14.54 -6.79 19.25
C LYS A 286 -14.15 -5.80 20.35
N PRO A 287 -14.22 -6.17 21.65
CA PRO A 287 -13.90 -5.27 22.74
C PRO A 287 -12.41 -4.89 22.76
N ALA A 288 -12.10 -3.60 22.89
CA ALA A 288 -10.72 -3.10 22.97
C ALA A 288 -10.70 -1.73 23.69
N SER A 289 -9.56 -1.38 24.29
CA SER A 289 -9.34 -0.04 24.85
C SER A 289 -9.30 1.02 23.75
N PHE A 290 -8.53 0.73 22.69
CA PHE A 290 -8.54 1.50 21.46
C PHE A 290 -8.68 0.56 20.26
N LYS A 291 -9.34 1.05 19.20
CA LYS A 291 -9.42 0.41 17.89
C LYS A 291 -8.73 1.31 16.89
N VAL A 292 -7.70 0.80 16.28
CA VAL A 292 -6.90 1.52 15.29
C VAL A 292 -7.31 1.01 13.90
N LEU A 293 -8.17 1.80 13.23
CA LEU A 293 -8.59 1.51 11.86
C LEU A 293 -7.53 2.04 10.89
N CYS A 294 -6.85 1.14 10.22
CA CYS A 294 -5.78 1.44 9.28
C CYS A 294 -6.28 1.34 7.83
N THR A 295 -6.07 2.39 7.05
CA THR A 295 -6.46 2.49 5.64
C THR A 295 -5.30 3.04 4.81
N ASN A 296 -5.21 2.60 3.56
CA ASN A 296 -4.18 3.08 2.63
C ASN A 296 -4.37 4.56 2.25
N VAL A 297 -5.60 4.97 1.98
CA VAL A 297 -5.96 6.35 1.57
C VAL A 297 -6.79 7.06 2.63
N PRO A 298 -6.74 8.40 2.73
CA PRO A 298 -7.44 9.15 3.78
C PRO A 298 -8.96 9.01 3.76
N MET A 299 -9.55 8.87 4.96
CA MET A 299 -10.99 8.91 5.19
C MET A 299 -11.52 10.34 5.40
N THR A 300 -10.70 11.27 5.85
CA THR A 300 -11.06 12.68 6.03
C THR A 300 -11.49 13.31 4.71
N PRO A 301 -12.65 13.98 4.66
CA PRO A 301 -13.10 14.65 3.43
C PRO A 301 -12.16 15.78 2.97
N ASN A 302 -12.05 15.94 1.65
CA ASN A 302 -11.30 17.02 0.99
C ASN A 302 -9.78 17.04 1.28
N VAL A 303 -9.19 15.91 1.61
CA VAL A 303 -7.73 15.79 1.77
C VAL A 303 -6.99 15.86 0.44
N LYS A 304 -7.65 15.43 -0.65
CA LYS A 304 -7.18 15.48 -2.05
C LYS A 304 -8.25 16.17 -2.91
N PRO A 305 -8.38 17.50 -2.85
CA PRO A 305 -9.45 18.20 -3.56
C PRO A 305 -9.48 17.87 -5.05
N GLY A 306 -10.65 17.52 -5.58
CA GLY A 306 -10.85 17.16 -6.99
C GLY A 306 -10.47 15.72 -7.35
N SER A 307 -9.79 14.97 -6.49
CA SER A 307 -9.50 13.54 -6.70
C SER A 307 -10.60 12.67 -6.10
N LYS A 308 -10.88 11.55 -6.77
CA LYS A 308 -11.76 10.49 -6.26
C LYS A 308 -10.99 9.25 -5.82
N ASP A 309 -9.67 9.36 -5.73
CA ASP A 309 -8.84 8.25 -5.32
C ASP A 309 -8.88 7.99 -3.79
N THR A 310 -9.21 8.99 -2.98
CA THR A 310 -9.46 8.85 -1.54
C THR A 310 -10.89 8.36 -1.27
N TRP A 311 -11.26 8.26 0.00
CA TRP A 311 -12.63 7.96 0.42
C TRP A 311 -13.69 8.99 -0.03
N ASP A 312 -13.27 10.12 -0.61
CA ASP A 312 -14.22 11.06 -1.25
C ASP A 312 -14.85 10.49 -2.52
N GLY A 313 -14.18 9.58 -3.22
CA GLY A 313 -14.77 8.79 -4.31
C GLY A 313 -15.79 7.74 -3.83
N TYR A 314 -15.78 7.42 -2.53
CA TYR A 314 -16.56 6.36 -1.87
C TYR A 314 -17.29 6.88 -0.62
N ALA A 315 -17.68 8.15 -0.66
CA ALA A 315 -18.25 8.87 0.49
C ALA A 315 -19.45 8.14 1.12
N ARG A 316 -20.30 7.48 0.30
CA ARG A 316 -21.43 6.70 0.81
C ARG A 316 -20.96 5.53 1.67
N GLU A 317 -19.96 4.80 1.25
CA GLU A 317 -19.44 3.64 1.99
C GLU A 317 -18.71 4.09 3.27
N ARG A 318 -17.95 5.19 3.21
CA ARG A 318 -17.38 5.83 4.39
C ARG A 318 -18.44 6.19 5.43
N GLU A 319 -19.53 6.83 5.00
CA GLU A 319 -20.65 7.18 5.88
C GLU A 319 -21.33 5.95 6.49
N LEU A 320 -21.44 4.84 5.76
CA LEU A 320 -21.95 3.59 6.31
C LEU A 320 -21.07 3.03 7.42
N ILE A 321 -19.74 3.17 7.32
CA ILE A 321 -18.80 2.79 8.38
C ILE A 321 -18.99 3.69 9.61
N PHE A 322 -19.05 5.00 9.42
CA PHE A 322 -19.23 5.95 10.52
C PHE A 322 -20.58 5.77 11.23
N ARG A 323 -21.68 5.58 10.48
CA ARG A 323 -22.99 5.25 11.05
C ARG A 323 -22.96 3.95 11.83
N PHE A 324 -22.30 2.92 11.33
CA PHE A 324 -22.16 1.66 12.06
C PHE A 324 -21.42 1.84 13.39
N ILE A 325 -20.35 2.64 13.43
CA ILE A 325 -19.65 2.96 14.68
C ILE A 325 -20.61 3.66 15.65
N ALA A 326 -21.41 4.62 15.18
CA ALA A 326 -22.38 5.33 16.00
C ALA A 326 -23.52 4.44 16.51
N GLU A 327 -24.17 3.70 15.63
CA GLU A 327 -25.31 2.81 15.94
C GLU A 327 -24.93 1.71 16.93
N GLN A 328 -23.73 1.15 16.80
CA GLN A 328 -23.21 0.13 17.70
C GLN A 328 -22.50 0.72 18.94
N LYS A 329 -22.50 2.05 19.08
CA LYS A 329 -21.80 2.79 20.15
C LYS A 329 -20.37 2.28 20.36
N ILE A 330 -19.62 2.11 19.25
CA ILE A 330 -18.27 1.59 19.29
C ILE A 330 -17.30 2.67 19.74
N PRO A 331 -16.69 2.54 20.93
CA PRO A 331 -15.81 3.57 21.46
C PRO A 331 -14.34 3.33 21.09
N GLY A 332 -13.50 4.38 21.22
CA GLY A 332 -12.05 4.29 21.14
C GLY A 332 -11.50 4.11 19.72
N VAL A 333 -12.24 4.54 18.69
CA VAL A 333 -11.79 4.41 17.29
C VAL A 333 -10.92 5.61 16.90
N VAL A 334 -9.72 5.32 16.41
CA VAL A 334 -8.83 6.27 15.71
C VAL A 334 -8.46 5.70 14.36
N ILE A 335 -8.14 6.57 13.39
CA ILE A 335 -7.85 6.18 12.01
C ILE A 335 -6.39 6.50 11.71
N LEU A 336 -5.67 5.54 11.09
CA LEU A 336 -4.35 5.77 10.50
C LEU A 336 -4.44 5.63 8.99
N SER A 337 -3.80 6.56 8.26
CA SER A 337 -3.77 6.56 6.80
C SER A 337 -2.43 7.02 6.20
N ALA A 338 -2.31 6.90 4.87
CA ALA A 338 -1.11 7.27 4.11
C ALA A 338 -1.45 8.05 2.81
N ASP A 339 -0.88 7.69 1.67
CA ASP A 339 -1.05 8.22 0.30
C ASP A 339 -0.53 9.66 0.07
N ARG A 340 -0.73 10.61 0.99
CA ARG A 340 -0.62 12.04 0.69
C ARG A 340 0.79 12.64 0.72
N HIS A 341 1.85 11.83 0.85
CA HIS A 341 3.26 12.25 0.84
C HIS A 341 3.57 13.43 1.78
N ARG A 342 2.92 13.45 2.93
CA ARG A 342 3.11 14.35 4.07
C ARG A 342 2.55 13.69 5.32
N SER A 343 2.76 14.29 6.47
CA SER A 343 2.13 13.83 7.74
C SER A 343 1.16 14.88 8.24
N ASP A 344 -0.06 14.46 8.57
CA ASP A 344 -1.14 15.34 9.00
C ASP A 344 -1.90 14.76 10.21
N ALA A 345 -2.66 15.61 10.90
CA ALA A 345 -3.69 15.19 11.84
C ALA A 345 -5.01 15.89 11.51
N TYR A 346 -6.09 15.14 11.57
CA TYR A 346 -7.43 15.62 11.25
C TYR A 346 -8.42 15.29 12.37
N LYS A 347 -9.41 16.16 12.52
CA LYS A 347 -10.62 15.92 13.31
C LYS A 347 -11.81 15.80 12.36
N ILE A 348 -12.46 14.65 12.33
CA ILE A 348 -13.61 14.37 11.48
C ILE A 348 -14.90 14.57 12.29
N ASN A 349 -15.63 15.62 11.98
CA ASN A 349 -16.97 15.83 12.53
C ASN A 349 -17.97 15.12 11.61
N THR A 350 -18.45 13.96 12.03
CA THR A 350 -19.28 13.06 11.22
C THR A 350 -20.70 13.59 10.96
N LYS A 351 -21.15 14.63 11.68
CA LYS A 351 -22.54 15.15 11.68
C LYS A 351 -23.58 14.08 12.05
N ILE A 352 -23.16 12.98 12.68
CA ILE A 352 -24.06 11.96 13.23
C ILE A 352 -24.35 12.34 14.67
N GLU A 353 -25.63 12.50 15.01
CA GLU A 353 -26.07 12.92 16.34
C GLU A 353 -25.56 11.95 17.42
N GLY A 354 -25.04 12.50 18.50
CA GLY A 354 -24.51 11.74 19.64
C GLY A 354 -23.17 11.04 19.39
N MET A 355 -22.61 11.12 18.19
CA MET A 355 -21.32 10.50 17.89
C MET A 355 -20.16 11.42 18.30
N TYR A 356 -19.14 10.86 18.96
CA TYR A 356 -17.89 11.57 19.23
C TYR A 356 -17.14 11.87 17.90
N SER A 357 -16.24 12.86 17.90
CA SER A 357 -15.42 13.17 16.74
C SER A 357 -14.41 12.06 16.49
N LEU A 358 -14.29 11.59 15.26
CA LEU A 358 -13.21 10.71 14.87
C LEU A 358 -11.93 11.53 14.62
N TYR A 359 -10.81 10.91 14.85
CA TYR A 359 -9.50 11.49 14.53
C TYR A 359 -8.77 10.59 13.54
N GLU A 360 -8.18 11.22 12.54
CA GLU A 360 -7.34 10.56 11.56
C GLU A 360 -5.93 11.13 11.61
N TRP A 361 -4.95 10.25 11.74
CA TRP A 361 -3.54 10.55 11.67
C TRP A 361 -2.97 9.94 10.40
N GLN A 362 -2.44 10.80 9.57
CA GLN A 362 -1.88 10.44 8.30
C GLN A 362 -0.37 10.58 8.38
N SER A 363 0.37 9.56 7.90
CA SER A 363 1.81 9.67 7.71
C SER A 363 2.23 8.95 6.45
N SER A 364 2.84 9.68 5.54
CA SER A 364 3.26 9.19 4.24
C SER A 364 4.49 9.99 3.80
N ARG A 365 5.30 9.44 2.86
CA ARG A 365 6.60 9.96 2.49
C ARG A 365 7.73 9.40 3.37
N LEU A 366 7.69 8.08 3.59
CA LEU A 366 8.79 7.40 4.28
C LEU A 366 10.12 7.62 3.55
N THR A 367 10.25 7.15 2.33
CA THR A 367 11.47 7.36 1.53
C THR A 367 11.22 8.17 0.27
N ASN A 368 9.96 8.44 -0.08
CA ASN A 368 9.59 9.10 -1.32
C ASN A 368 10.05 10.57 -1.37
N GLN A 369 10.49 11.04 -2.54
CA GLN A 369 10.85 12.44 -2.76
C GLN A 369 9.63 13.32 -3.08
N HIS A 370 8.59 12.75 -3.70
CA HIS A 370 7.38 13.50 -4.03
C HIS A 370 6.71 14.05 -2.78
N VAL A 371 6.17 15.27 -2.86
CA VAL A 371 5.56 15.98 -1.75
C VAL A 371 4.31 16.71 -2.20
N HIS A 372 3.28 16.68 -1.37
CA HIS A 372 2.08 17.49 -1.55
C HIS A 372 2.06 18.70 -0.59
N GLY A 373 1.41 19.78 -1.02
CA GLY A 373 1.18 20.97 -0.19
C GLY A 373 0.29 20.65 1.02
N LEU A 374 0.50 21.40 2.11
CA LEU A 374 -0.33 21.31 3.31
C LEU A 374 -1.75 21.81 3.01
N ILE A 375 -2.73 21.34 3.77
CA ILE A 375 -4.13 21.75 3.64
C ILE A 375 -4.61 22.49 4.90
N LYS A 376 -5.48 23.50 4.70
CA LYS A 376 -5.87 24.43 5.77
C LYS A 376 -6.71 23.82 6.89
N HIS A 377 -7.42 22.70 6.62
CA HIS A 377 -8.34 22.11 7.61
C HIS A 377 -7.71 20.96 8.42
N SER A 378 -6.40 20.69 8.25
CA SER A 378 -5.67 19.85 9.18
C SER A 378 -5.45 20.55 10.51
N LEU A 379 -5.42 19.81 11.61
CA LEU A 379 -5.05 20.32 12.93
C LEU A 379 -3.58 20.75 12.94
N PHE A 380 -2.75 19.99 12.25
CA PHE A 380 -1.38 20.32 11.86
C PHE A 380 -0.97 19.47 10.66
N GLY A 381 0.08 19.89 9.96
CA GLY A 381 0.65 19.14 8.85
C GLY A 381 2.15 19.38 8.75
N TYR A 382 2.86 18.39 8.21
CA TYR A 382 4.31 18.43 7.98
C TYR A 382 4.66 17.80 6.63
N ASN A 383 5.43 18.55 5.83
CA ASN A 383 5.86 18.11 4.50
C ASN A 383 7.31 18.52 4.13
N GLU A 384 8.09 19.02 5.09
CA GLU A 384 9.45 19.51 4.81
C GLU A 384 10.42 18.38 4.50
N LYS A 385 10.45 17.34 5.33
CA LYS A 385 11.30 16.16 5.18
C LYS A 385 10.49 14.87 5.15
N GLN A 386 11.15 13.78 4.83
CA GLN A 386 10.62 12.44 5.06
C GLN A 386 10.25 12.29 6.53
N SER A 387 9.15 11.58 6.81
CA SER A 387 8.63 11.43 8.16
C SER A 387 7.79 10.18 8.30
N PHE A 388 7.62 9.74 9.53
CA PHE A 388 6.72 8.67 9.93
C PHE A 388 5.89 9.07 11.14
N GLY A 389 4.79 8.37 11.35
CA GLY A 389 3.96 8.51 12.53
C GLY A 389 4.45 7.60 13.65
N ARG A 390 4.68 8.16 14.82
CA ARG A 390 4.86 7.44 16.08
C ARG A 390 3.57 7.51 16.87
N VAL A 391 3.08 6.39 17.39
CA VAL A 391 1.90 6.34 18.25
C VAL A 391 2.27 5.66 19.57
N ASP A 392 2.17 6.42 20.65
CA ASP A 392 2.41 5.95 22.01
C ASP A 392 1.07 5.66 22.69
N PHE A 393 0.93 4.46 23.26
CA PHE A 393 -0.21 4.01 24.05
C PHE A 393 0.17 3.98 25.53
N ASP A 394 -0.67 4.56 26.38
CA ASP A 394 -0.60 4.43 27.84
C ASP A 394 -1.96 3.97 28.37
N LEU A 395 -2.05 2.66 28.65
CA LEU A 395 -3.27 1.98 29.10
C LEU A 395 -3.30 1.77 30.63
N LYS A 396 -2.29 2.26 31.36
CA LYS A 396 -2.18 2.09 32.82
C LYS A 396 -3.11 3.00 33.62
N ASN A 397 -3.41 4.17 33.03
CA ASN A 397 -4.20 5.17 33.71
C ASN A 397 -5.68 4.78 33.71
N GLU A 398 -6.46 5.32 34.65
CA GLU A 398 -7.91 5.16 34.71
C GLU A 398 -8.58 5.63 33.40
N ASP A 399 -8.08 6.74 32.84
CA ASP A 399 -8.46 7.21 31.49
C ASP A 399 -7.25 7.02 30.53
N PRO A 400 -7.19 5.90 29.81
CA PRO A 400 -6.07 5.57 28.90
C PRO A 400 -5.84 6.65 27.86
N THR A 401 -4.59 6.82 27.43
CA THR A 401 -4.22 7.80 26.41
C THR A 401 -3.55 7.18 25.19
N ILE A 402 -3.73 7.86 24.09
CA ILE A 402 -3.05 7.58 22.83
C ILE A 402 -2.45 8.90 22.30
N LYS A 403 -1.13 8.89 22.00
CA LYS A 403 -0.42 10.07 21.53
C LYS A 403 0.15 9.82 20.15
N TYR A 404 -0.20 10.66 19.19
CA TYR A 404 0.42 10.73 17.89
C TYR A 404 1.57 11.76 17.89
N THR A 405 2.68 11.39 17.27
CA THR A 405 3.83 12.28 17.05
C THR A 405 4.35 12.08 15.64
N VAL A 406 4.49 13.16 14.88
CA VAL A 406 5.22 13.17 13.61
C VAL A 406 6.71 13.21 13.92
N VAL A 407 7.46 12.22 13.47
CA VAL A 407 8.92 12.15 13.60
C VAL A 407 9.54 12.22 12.21
N ASN A 408 10.46 13.17 12.00
CA ASN A 408 11.13 13.30 10.72
C ASN A 408 12.30 12.31 10.58
N ILE A 409 12.87 12.22 9.38
CA ILE A 409 13.99 11.32 9.05
C ILE A 409 15.27 11.57 9.89
N ASP A 410 15.38 12.72 10.54
CA ASP A 410 16.49 13.04 11.45
C ASP A 410 16.20 12.64 12.90
N GLY A 411 15.10 11.88 13.14
CA GLY A 411 14.68 11.46 14.48
C GLY A 411 14.03 12.56 15.33
N LYS A 412 13.77 13.74 14.74
CA LYS A 412 13.21 14.88 15.48
C LYS A 412 11.67 14.81 15.52
N PRO A 413 11.04 14.89 16.71
CA PRO A 413 9.61 15.10 16.82
C PRO A 413 9.27 16.53 16.33
N VAL A 414 8.25 16.63 15.47
CA VAL A 414 7.86 17.89 14.84
C VAL A 414 6.52 18.39 15.38
N HIS A 415 5.53 17.52 15.41
CA HIS A 415 4.20 17.80 15.93
C HIS A 415 3.72 16.64 16.77
N SER A 416 2.89 16.91 17.77
CA SER A 416 2.22 15.85 18.52
C SER A 416 0.84 16.27 19.02
N MET A 417 -0.05 15.29 19.23
CA MET A 417 -1.31 15.45 19.92
C MET A 417 -1.62 14.22 20.75
N THR A 418 -2.37 14.41 21.83
CA THR A 418 -2.81 13.33 22.71
C THR A 418 -4.32 13.32 22.78
N LEU A 419 -4.91 12.14 22.75
CA LEU A 419 -6.32 11.89 23.01
C LEU A 419 -6.45 10.98 24.23
N LYS A 420 -7.47 11.25 25.03
CA LYS A 420 -7.89 10.35 26.10
C LYS A 420 -8.96 9.39 25.61
N ARG A 421 -9.08 8.27 26.27
CA ARG A 421 -10.14 7.31 25.96
C ARG A 421 -11.54 7.92 26.10
N SER A 422 -11.70 8.84 27.09
CA SER A 422 -12.93 9.61 27.30
C SER A 422 -13.29 10.57 26.17
N ASP A 423 -12.33 11.03 25.37
CA ASP A 423 -12.59 11.86 24.17
C ASP A 423 -13.23 11.05 23.03
N LEU A 424 -13.20 9.72 23.10
CA LEU A 424 -13.59 8.77 22.04
C LEU A 424 -14.71 7.83 22.51
N GLN A 425 -15.75 8.37 23.15
CA GLN A 425 -16.88 7.58 23.65
C GLN A 425 -18.22 8.33 23.51
N PHE A 426 -19.32 7.59 23.63
CA PHE A 426 -20.69 8.06 23.52
C PHE A 426 -21.24 8.55 24.86
#